data_80c7c36cdfd8ecac90683bfab8981ee1
#
_entry.id   80c7c36cdfd8ecac90683bfab8981ee1
#
_cell.length_a   1.000
_cell.length_b   1.000
_cell.length_c   1.000
_cell.angle_alpha   90.00
_cell.angle_beta   90.00
_cell.angle_gamma   90.00
#
_symmetry.space_group_name_H-M   'P 1'
#
loop_
_entity.id
_entity.type
_entity.pdbx_description
1 polymer ?
#
loop_
_entity_poly.entity_id
_entity_poly.type
_entity_poly.pdbx_seq_one_letter_code
_entity_poly.pdbx_strand_id
1 'polypeptide(L)'
;MLKQRTIKSIVKTVGIGVHSGRKVELTLRPAAPDTGIVFTRVDLPTPVEIPAATTSIGDTRLASVLQKDGVRVSTIEHLMSACAGLGIDNLYVDVTAEEIPIMDGSAATFVFLIQSVGVEEQNAAKKFIKVTKPVEIIDGDKFARLDPFFGFKLKFTIDFRHPAVDKTGQALEVDFAHTSYVRDIARARTFGYAHEVEMLRELGLARGASMDNAIALDEYRILNNDGLRYDDEFVKHKMLDAIGDLYVVGHPLLASYTAYKSGHGLNNALLRELLKHEDAYEIVTFEDTQKAPRGFAFDTQTAFA
;
A
#
# COMPACT_ATOMS: atom_id res chain seq x y z
N MET A 1 -10.46 -12.51 -21.72
CA MET A 1 -9.31 -11.61 -21.37
C MET A 1 -9.57 -11.00 -20.01
N LEU A 2 -8.65 -11.16 -19.07
CA LEU A 2 -8.70 -10.42 -17.81
C LEU A 2 -8.34 -8.96 -18.09
N LYS A 3 -9.20 -8.03 -17.65
CA LYS A 3 -9.15 -6.63 -18.05
C LYS A 3 -8.52 -5.72 -16.99
N GLN A 4 -7.90 -4.63 -17.43
CA GLN A 4 -7.50 -3.52 -16.58
C GLN A 4 -8.71 -2.85 -15.94
N ARG A 5 -8.49 -2.13 -14.84
CA ARG A 5 -9.55 -1.46 -14.05
C ARG A 5 -9.17 -0.04 -13.68
N THR A 6 -10.21 0.80 -13.66
CA THR A 6 -10.20 2.15 -13.11
C THR A 6 -11.46 2.38 -12.29
N ILE A 7 -11.63 3.54 -11.68
CA ILE A 7 -12.87 3.94 -11.01
C ILE A 7 -13.87 4.51 -12.03
N LYS A 8 -15.19 4.38 -11.77
CA LYS A 8 -16.24 4.86 -12.70
C LYS A 8 -16.41 6.36 -12.71
N SER A 9 -16.20 7.01 -11.56
CA SER A 9 -16.47 8.43 -11.39
C SER A 9 -15.45 9.07 -10.46
N ILE A 10 -15.35 10.40 -10.51
CA ILE A 10 -14.50 11.19 -9.63
C ILE A 10 -15.02 11.10 -8.19
N VAL A 11 -14.12 10.89 -7.23
CA VAL A 11 -14.43 10.97 -5.81
C VAL A 11 -13.43 11.87 -5.10
N LYS A 12 -13.90 12.62 -4.10
CA LYS A 12 -13.10 13.58 -3.34
C LYS A 12 -13.25 13.34 -1.84
N THR A 13 -12.19 13.60 -1.14
CA THR A 13 -12.18 13.63 0.34
C THR A 13 -11.20 14.69 0.84
N VAL A 14 -11.30 14.97 2.12
CA VAL A 14 -10.40 15.88 2.83
C VAL A 14 -9.93 15.21 4.09
N GLY A 15 -8.65 15.35 4.39
CA GLY A 15 -8.06 14.86 5.62
C GLY A 15 -6.81 15.66 5.99
N ILE A 16 -5.99 15.11 6.86
CA ILE A 16 -4.73 15.70 7.30
C ILE A 16 -3.58 14.76 7.01
N GLY A 17 -2.41 15.28 6.65
CA GLY A 17 -1.18 14.51 6.56
C GLY A 17 -0.70 14.11 7.96
N VAL A 18 -0.31 12.85 8.15
CA VAL A 18 0.11 12.37 9.48
C VAL A 18 1.40 13.03 9.95
N HIS A 19 2.33 13.30 9.03
CA HIS A 19 3.60 13.95 9.38
C HIS A 19 3.52 15.47 9.33
N SER A 20 2.94 16.02 8.27
CA SER A 20 2.86 17.47 8.06
C SER A 20 1.82 18.16 8.94
N GLY A 21 0.76 17.48 9.35
CA GLY A 21 -0.42 18.03 10.01
C GLY A 21 -1.22 18.98 9.13
N ARG A 22 -0.89 19.07 7.82
CA ARG A 22 -1.57 19.97 6.87
C ARG A 22 -2.87 19.36 6.38
N LYS A 23 -3.88 20.21 6.19
CA LYS A 23 -5.09 19.83 5.49
C LYS A 23 -4.78 19.50 4.04
N VAL A 24 -5.31 18.38 3.55
CA VAL A 24 -5.12 17.87 2.19
C VAL A 24 -6.46 17.55 1.58
N GLU A 25 -6.72 18.07 0.41
CA GLU A 25 -7.81 17.60 -0.44
C GLU A 25 -7.24 16.54 -1.39
N LEU A 26 -7.86 15.38 -1.38
CA LEU A 26 -7.56 14.23 -2.25
C LEU A 26 -8.68 14.07 -3.26
N THR A 27 -8.34 14.03 -4.52
CA THR A 27 -9.28 13.72 -5.60
C THR A 27 -8.77 12.50 -6.39
N LEU A 28 -9.59 11.46 -6.46
CA LEU A 28 -9.34 10.30 -7.31
C LEU A 28 -10.15 10.46 -8.60
N ARG A 29 -9.49 10.30 -9.75
CA ARG A 29 -10.11 10.43 -11.08
C ARG A 29 -9.85 9.20 -11.94
N PRO A 30 -10.82 8.76 -12.76
CA PRO A 30 -10.59 7.70 -13.76
C PRO A 30 -9.39 8.06 -14.65
N ALA A 31 -8.63 7.05 -15.05
CA ALA A 31 -7.55 7.19 -16.01
C ALA A 31 -7.70 6.21 -17.17
N ALA A 32 -7.15 6.55 -18.33
CA ALA A 32 -7.17 5.70 -19.51
C ALA A 32 -6.40 4.37 -19.28
N PRO A 33 -6.66 3.33 -20.08
CA PRO A 33 -5.84 2.11 -20.04
C PRO A 33 -4.35 2.42 -20.21
N ASP A 34 -3.51 1.62 -19.54
CA ASP A 34 -2.05 1.72 -19.55
C ASP A 34 -1.47 3.04 -18.97
N THR A 35 -2.28 3.84 -18.28
CA THR A 35 -1.82 5.05 -17.59
C THR A 35 -1.01 4.70 -16.33
N GLY A 36 -1.38 3.60 -15.63
CA GLY A 36 -0.89 3.33 -14.28
C GLY A 36 -1.52 4.26 -13.24
N ILE A 37 -0.90 4.33 -12.06
CA ILE A 37 -1.33 5.25 -11.01
C ILE A 37 -0.41 6.47 -11.03
N VAL A 38 -1.01 7.67 -11.22
CA VAL A 38 -0.26 8.92 -11.36
C VAL A 38 -0.73 9.92 -10.31
N PHE A 39 0.20 10.40 -9.50
CA PHE A 39 -0.03 11.41 -8.48
C PHE A 39 0.24 12.80 -9.04
N THR A 40 -0.63 13.76 -8.76
CA THR A 40 -0.49 15.13 -9.25
C THR A 40 -0.57 16.12 -8.09
N ARG A 41 0.48 16.95 -7.93
CA ARG A 41 0.49 18.11 -7.02
C ARG A 41 -0.23 19.27 -7.70
N VAL A 42 -1.52 19.42 -7.39
CA VAL A 42 -2.39 20.44 -8.00
C VAL A 42 -2.37 21.79 -7.28
N ASP A 43 -1.73 21.86 -6.13
CA ASP A 43 -1.52 23.10 -5.34
C ASP A 43 -0.34 23.95 -5.83
N LEU A 44 0.47 23.43 -6.73
CA LEU A 44 1.62 24.15 -7.29
C LEU A 44 1.17 25.08 -8.43
N PRO A 45 1.90 26.19 -8.69
CA PRO A 45 1.59 27.09 -9.79
C PRO A 45 1.48 26.38 -11.15
N THR A 46 2.29 25.34 -11.37
CA THR A 46 2.16 24.41 -12.47
C THR A 46 2.01 23.01 -11.87
N PRO A 47 0.91 22.30 -12.13
CA PRO A 47 0.72 20.94 -11.64
C PRO A 47 1.87 20.01 -12.07
N VAL A 48 2.33 19.18 -11.15
CA VAL A 48 3.42 18.22 -11.38
C VAL A 48 2.92 16.80 -11.22
N GLU A 49 3.00 16.03 -12.29
CA GLU A 49 2.66 14.61 -12.31
C GLU A 49 3.85 13.74 -11.96
N ILE A 50 3.64 12.80 -11.04
CA ILE A 50 4.62 11.84 -10.57
C ILE A 50 4.00 10.43 -10.69
N PRO A 51 4.41 9.62 -11.65
CA PRO A 51 3.96 8.24 -11.75
C PRO A 51 4.37 7.44 -10.51
N ALA A 52 3.47 6.60 -10.01
CA ALA A 52 3.81 5.60 -9.00
C ALA A 52 4.66 4.51 -9.65
N ALA A 53 5.95 4.70 -9.60
CA ALA A 53 6.94 3.78 -10.15
C ALA A 53 8.08 3.56 -9.16
N THR A 54 8.70 2.37 -9.20
CA THR A 54 9.84 2.03 -8.34
C THR A 54 10.97 3.06 -8.45
N THR A 55 11.17 3.64 -9.64
CA THR A 55 12.18 4.68 -9.90
C THR A 55 11.81 6.05 -9.34
N SER A 56 10.52 6.31 -9.09
CA SER A 56 10.04 7.56 -8.50
C SER A 56 10.11 7.56 -6.96
N ILE A 57 10.36 6.42 -6.32
CA ILE A 57 10.50 6.34 -4.87
C ILE A 57 11.82 6.98 -4.44
N GLY A 58 11.72 7.98 -3.56
CA GLY A 58 12.83 8.69 -2.94
C GLY A 58 13.04 8.29 -1.48
N ASP A 59 12.60 9.12 -0.54
CA ASP A 59 12.73 8.84 0.91
C ASP A 59 11.79 7.72 1.34
N THR A 60 12.27 6.84 2.22
CA THR A 60 11.53 5.67 2.72
C THR A 60 11.64 5.49 4.24
N ARG A 61 12.09 6.53 4.98
CA ARG A 61 12.37 6.40 6.42
C ARG A 61 11.13 6.23 7.27
N LEU A 62 10.05 6.96 6.99
CA LEU A 62 8.81 6.92 7.78
C LEU A 62 7.57 6.60 6.93
N ALA A 63 7.70 6.72 5.60
CA ALA A 63 6.65 6.47 4.63
C ALA A 63 7.27 6.24 3.26
N SER A 64 6.53 5.70 2.31
CA SER A 64 6.91 5.70 0.91
C SER A 64 6.64 7.06 0.28
N VAL A 65 7.69 7.67 -0.30
CA VAL A 65 7.64 9.02 -0.88
C VAL A 65 7.97 8.97 -2.36
N LEU A 66 7.03 9.43 -3.19
CA LEU A 66 7.29 9.72 -4.60
C LEU A 66 8.00 11.05 -4.73
N GLN A 67 9.00 11.10 -5.62
CA GLN A 67 9.76 12.33 -5.90
C GLN A 67 10.03 12.49 -7.40
N LYS A 68 9.89 13.74 -7.88
CA LYS A 68 10.26 14.14 -9.23
C LYS A 68 10.56 15.65 -9.24
N ASP A 69 11.71 16.04 -9.77
CA ASP A 69 12.11 17.44 -9.97
C ASP A 69 11.95 18.32 -8.71
N GLY A 70 12.29 17.78 -7.53
CA GLY A 70 12.17 18.47 -6.24
C GLY A 70 10.75 18.49 -5.65
N VAL A 71 9.75 18.00 -6.38
CA VAL A 71 8.38 17.85 -5.91
C VAL A 71 8.18 16.47 -5.29
N ARG A 72 7.42 16.39 -4.19
CA ARG A 72 7.19 15.14 -3.47
C ARG A 72 5.72 14.90 -3.15
N VAL A 73 5.35 13.62 -3.04
CA VAL A 73 4.10 13.15 -2.44
C VAL A 73 4.45 11.98 -1.52
N SER A 74 4.20 12.13 -0.23
CA SER A 74 4.53 11.14 0.80
C SER A 74 3.32 10.34 1.28
N THR A 75 3.58 9.26 2.04
CA THR A 75 2.57 8.41 2.69
C THR A 75 1.59 7.80 1.68
N ILE A 76 2.14 7.31 0.56
CA ILE A 76 1.33 6.75 -0.54
C ILE A 76 0.91 5.30 -0.27
N GLU A 77 1.57 4.60 0.65
CA GLU A 77 1.48 3.15 0.87
C GLU A 77 0.05 2.67 1.13
N HIS A 78 -0.75 3.38 1.93
CA HIS A 78 -2.11 2.95 2.26
C HIS A 78 -3.07 3.07 1.05
N LEU A 79 -2.96 4.16 0.27
CA LEU A 79 -3.74 4.32 -0.96
C LEU A 79 -3.29 3.31 -2.03
N MET A 80 -1.99 3.11 -2.20
CA MET A 80 -1.45 2.11 -3.12
C MET A 80 -1.88 0.70 -2.73
N SER A 81 -1.94 0.40 -1.42
CA SER A 81 -2.45 -0.86 -0.90
C SER A 81 -3.93 -1.07 -1.24
N ALA A 82 -4.76 -0.02 -1.10
CA ALA A 82 -6.17 -0.08 -1.50
C ALA A 82 -6.33 -0.31 -3.02
N CYS A 83 -5.52 0.37 -3.84
CA CYS A 83 -5.50 0.16 -5.29
C CYS A 83 -5.13 -1.27 -5.65
N ALA A 84 -4.07 -1.82 -5.03
CA ALA A 84 -3.65 -3.21 -5.21
C ALA A 84 -4.77 -4.19 -4.82
N GLY A 85 -5.33 -4.01 -3.62
CA GLY A 85 -6.36 -4.88 -3.07
C GLY A 85 -7.69 -4.87 -3.84
N LEU A 86 -8.00 -3.77 -4.54
CA LEU A 86 -9.17 -3.64 -5.40
C LEU A 86 -8.85 -3.87 -6.89
N GLY A 87 -7.59 -4.11 -7.21
CA GLY A 87 -7.13 -4.38 -8.58
C GLY A 87 -7.26 -3.19 -9.52
N ILE A 88 -7.10 -1.97 -9.02
CA ILE A 88 -7.10 -0.73 -9.80
C ILE A 88 -5.76 -0.59 -10.51
N ASP A 89 -5.77 -0.64 -11.84
CA ASP A 89 -4.57 -0.50 -12.66
C ASP A 89 -4.28 0.95 -13.04
N ASN A 90 -5.33 1.76 -13.26
CA ASN A 90 -5.21 3.10 -13.81
C ASN A 90 -5.99 4.12 -12.97
N LEU A 91 -5.32 5.15 -12.47
CA LEU A 91 -5.91 6.15 -11.58
C LEU A 91 -5.10 7.45 -11.60
N TYR A 92 -5.78 8.59 -11.71
CA TYR A 92 -5.18 9.87 -11.35
C TYR A 92 -5.49 10.21 -9.89
N VAL A 93 -4.47 10.65 -9.16
CA VAL A 93 -4.53 11.00 -7.73
C VAL A 93 -4.08 12.44 -7.57
N ASP A 94 -5.01 13.38 -7.50
CA ASP A 94 -4.68 14.80 -7.30
C ASP A 94 -4.65 15.14 -5.81
N VAL A 95 -3.59 15.83 -5.38
CA VAL A 95 -3.39 16.25 -3.98
C VAL A 95 -3.02 17.71 -3.88
N THR A 96 -3.54 18.39 -2.85
CA THR A 96 -3.30 19.82 -2.58
C THR A 96 -2.20 20.05 -1.55
N ALA A 97 -1.38 19.03 -1.24
CA ALA A 97 -0.22 19.12 -0.37
C ALA A 97 0.78 17.98 -0.67
N GLU A 98 1.91 18.01 0.02
CA GLU A 98 3.01 17.04 -0.19
C GLU A 98 2.81 15.67 0.46
N GLU A 99 1.61 15.36 0.96
CA GLU A 99 1.33 14.14 1.71
C GLU A 99 -0.09 13.65 1.43
N ILE A 100 -0.29 12.34 1.27
CA ILE A 100 -1.62 11.73 1.22
C ILE A 100 -2.26 11.84 2.62
N PRO A 101 -3.56 12.19 2.74
CA PRO A 101 -4.20 12.26 4.05
C PRO A 101 -4.22 10.88 4.72
N ILE A 102 -3.91 10.85 6.02
CA ILE A 102 -3.80 9.60 6.78
C ILE A 102 -5.16 8.91 6.99
N MET A 103 -6.23 9.66 6.90
CA MET A 103 -7.60 9.21 7.15
C MET A 103 -7.75 8.57 8.55
N ASP A 104 -8.15 7.29 8.62
CA ASP A 104 -8.27 6.54 9.87
C ASP A 104 -7.01 5.72 10.21
N GLY A 105 -5.90 5.96 9.48
CA GLY A 105 -4.64 5.25 9.66
C GLY A 105 -4.56 3.89 8.98
N SER A 106 -5.57 3.51 8.22
CA SER A 106 -5.64 2.25 7.47
C SER A 106 -5.93 2.50 5.98
N ALA A 107 -6.07 1.44 5.19
CA ALA A 107 -6.52 1.54 3.80
C ALA A 107 -8.05 1.55 3.64
N ALA A 108 -8.81 1.34 4.73
CA ALA A 108 -10.26 1.14 4.66
C ALA A 108 -11.02 2.32 4.07
N THR A 109 -10.63 3.56 4.41
CA THR A 109 -11.26 4.75 3.88
C THR A 109 -11.02 4.88 2.35
N PHE A 110 -9.84 4.54 1.87
CA PHE A 110 -9.55 4.55 0.41
C PHE A 110 -10.32 3.45 -0.32
N VAL A 111 -10.43 2.26 0.28
CA VAL A 111 -11.29 1.18 -0.23
C VAL A 111 -12.74 1.67 -0.34
N PHE A 112 -13.27 2.29 0.71
CA PHE A 112 -14.63 2.85 0.71
C PHE A 112 -14.83 3.90 -0.39
N LEU A 113 -13.89 4.84 -0.55
CA LEU A 113 -13.95 5.87 -1.58
C LEU A 113 -13.99 5.26 -3.00
N ILE A 114 -13.11 4.32 -3.29
CA ILE A 114 -13.06 3.64 -4.59
C ILE A 114 -14.35 2.86 -4.85
N GLN A 115 -14.84 2.10 -3.85
CA GLN A 115 -16.04 1.30 -3.98
C GLN A 115 -17.31 2.16 -4.09
N SER A 116 -17.36 3.32 -3.41
CA SER A 116 -18.54 4.22 -3.42
C SER A 116 -18.87 4.75 -4.81
N VAL A 117 -17.86 4.92 -5.67
CA VAL A 117 -18.04 5.37 -7.06
C VAL A 117 -18.02 4.22 -8.06
N GLY A 118 -17.71 3.01 -7.60
CA GLY A 118 -17.64 1.80 -8.40
C GLY A 118 -16.36 1.69 -9.23
N VAL A 119 -16.07 0.45 -9.62
CA VAL A 119 -14.91 0.08 -10.45
C VAL A 119 -15.40 -0.26 -11.86
N GLU A 120 -14.65 0.14 -12.86
CA GLU A 120 -14.92 -0.12 -14.28
C GLU A 120 -13.82 -0.95 -14.90
N GLU A 121 -14.21 -2.01 -15.64
CA GLU A 121 -13.30 -2.77 -16.48
C GLU A 121 -13.07 -2.06 -17.80
N GLN A 122 -11.81 -1.92 -18.19
CA GLN A 122 -11.37 -1.25 -19.40
C GLN A 122 -11.07 -2.25 -20.50
N ASN A 123 -11.21 -1.82 -21.76
CA ASN A 123 -10.95 -2.70 -22.91
C ASN A 123 -9.43 -2.82 -23.21
N ALA A 124 -8.67 -3.26 -22.21
CA ALA A 124 -7.24 -3.52 -22.29
C ALA A 124 -6.87 -4.70 -21.41
N ALA A 125 -5.91 -5.53 -21.82
CA ALA A 125 -5.45 -6.68 -21.07
C ALA A 125 -4.75 -6.24 -19.78
N LYS A 126 -5.13 -6.84 -18.65
CA LYS A 126 -4.43 -6.67 -17.37
C LYS A 126 -3.09 -7.37 -17.44
N LYS A 127 -2.03 -6.61 -17.15
CA LYS A 127 -0.64 -7.09 -17.14
C LYS A 127 -0.26 -7.50 -15.71
N PHE A 128 0.59 -8.52 -15.62
CA PHE A 128 1.16 -9.01 -14.37
C PHE A 128 2.67 -9.14 -14.51
N ILE A 129 3.40 -8.86 -13.45
CA ILE A 129 4.81 -9.23 -13.32
C ILE A 129 4.87 -10.62 -12.68
N LYS A 130 5.18 -11.62 -13.47
CA LYS A 130 5.37 -12.99 -13.00
C LYS A 130 6.84 -13.20 -12.65
N VAL A 131 7.12 -13.41 -11.37
CA VAL A 131 8.46 -13.76 -10.89
C VAL A 131 8.78 -15.18 -11.34
N THR A 132 9.94 -15.37 -11.98
CA THR A 132 10.40 -16.64 -12.55
C THR A 132 11.60 -17.22 -11.81
N LYS A 133 12.36 -16.37 -11.08
CA LYS A 133 13.50 -16.76 -10.24
C LYS A 133 13.42 -16.04 -8.89
N PRO A 134 13.93 -16.64 -7.81
CA PRO A 134 13.99 -15.96 -6.52
C PRO A 134 14.85 -14.69 -6.59
N VAL A 135 14.35 -13.62 -5.94
CA VAL A 135 15.09 -12.36 -5.72
C VAL A 135 15.01 -12.01 -4.24
N GLU A 136 16.11 -11.65 -3.63
CA GLU A 136 16.21 -11.39 -2.20
C GLU A 136 17.11 -10.20 -1.90
N ILE A 137 16.74 -9.44 -0.88
CA ILE A 137 17.56 -8.38 -0.29
C ILE A 137 17.69 -8.65 1.20
N ILE A 138 18.91 -8.56 1.72
CA ILE A 138 19.24 -8.71 3.14
C ILE A 138 19.91 -7.43 3.63
N ASP A 139 19.46 -6.94 4.79
CA ASP A 139 20.03 -5.79 5.49
C ASP A 139 20.16 -6.12 6.99
N GLY A 140 21.36 -6.54 7.39
CA GLY A 140 21.62 -7.05 8.74
C GLY A 140 20.80 -8.31 9.05
N ASP A 141 19.91 -8.21 10.03
CA ASP A 141 19.00 -9.29 10.43
C ASP A 141 17.64 -9.24 9.70
N LYS A 142 17.46 -8.26 8.81
CA LYS A 142 16.22 -8.06 8.04
C LYS A 142 16.36 -8.64 6.64
N PHE A 143 15.26 -9.14 6.11
CA PHE A 143 15.23 -9.54 4.70
C PHE A 143 13.85 -9.36 4.09
N ALA A 144 13.84 -9.24 2.76
CA ALA A 144 12.66 -9.32 1.91
C ALA A 144 12.99 -10.14 0.65
N ARG A 145 12.07 -11.03 0.26
CA ARG A 145 12.29 -12.00 -0.80
C ARG A 145 11.03 -12.21 -1.63
N LEU A 146 11.19 -12.33 -2.94
CA LEU A 146 10.19 -12.78 -3.89
C LEU A 146 10.59 -14.16 -4.43
N ASP A 147 9.68 -15.13 -4.37
CA ASP A 147 9.81 -16.44 -4.97
C ASP A 147 8.75 -16.64 -6.06
N PRO A 148 9.02 -17.47 -7.09
CA PRO A 148 8.02 -17.83 -8.08
C PRO A 148 6.78 -18.45 -7.44
N PHE A 149 5.60 -17.90 -7.75
CA PHE A 149 4.32 -18.42 -7.29
C PHE A 149 3.21 -18.02 -8.28
N PHE A 150 2.31 -18.94 -8.57
CA PHE A 150 1.18 -18.67 -9.46
C PHE A 150 -0.02 -18.13 -8.68
N GLY A 151 0.09 -16.87 -8.27
CA GLY A 151 -0.83 -16.15 -7.41
C GLY A 151 -0.12 -15.02 -6.70
N PHE A 152 -0.72 -14.50 -5.64
CA PHE A 152 -0.06 -13.54 -4.76
C PHE A 152 -0.21 -13.97 -3.31
N LYS A 153 0.92 -14.20 -2.65
CA LYS A 153 1.01 -14.70 -1.29
C LYS A 153 2.02 -13.88 -0.51
N LEU A 154 1.69 -13.54 0.72
CA LEU A 154 2.58 -12.83 1.63
C LEU A 154 2.80 -13.62 2.89
N LYS A 155 4.06 -13.69 3.33
CA LYS A 155 4.46 -14.10 4.67
C LYS A 155 5.27 -12.99 5.30
N PHE A 156 4.77 -12.40 6.37
CA PHE A 156 5.42 -11.29 7.04
C PHE A 156 5.64 -11.61 8.52
N THR A 157 6.84 -11.33 9.02
CA THR A 157 7.18 -11.44 10.43
C THR A 157 7.71 -10.09 10.92
N ILE A 158 7.11 -9.56 11.97
CA ILE A 158 7.59 -8.40 12.73
C ILE A 158 8.30 -8.88 14.00
N ASP A 159 9.13 -8.02 14.59
CA ASP A 159 9.81 -8.29 15.86
C ASP A 159 9.82 -7.01 16.69
N PHE A 160 8.67 -6.68 17.26
CA PHE A 160 8.53 -5.57 18.19
C PHE A 160 8.50 -6.12 19.62
N ARG A 161 9.50 -5.75 20.42
CA ARG A 161 9.60 -6.14 21.83
C ARG A 161 8.80 -5.19 22.70
N HIS A 162 7.49 -5.43 22.78
CA HIS A 162 6.57 -4.61 23.56
C HIS A 162 5.47 -5.48 24.17
N PRO A 163 5.13 -5.34 25.47
CA PRO A 163 4.17 -6.23 26.15
C PRO A 163 2.80 -6.34 25.50
N ALA A 164 2.31 -5.27 24.87
CA ALA A 164 1.04 -5.30 24.15
C ALA A 164 1.15 -5.98 22.78
N VAL A 165 2.30 -5.83 22.08
CA VAL A 165 2.56 -6.48 20.79
C VAL A 165 2.88 -7.96 20.97
N ASP A 166 3.61 -8.32 22.01
CA ASP A 166 3.98 -9.72 22.35
C ASP A 166 2.75 -10.60 22.60
N LYS A 167 1.63 -9.99 22.97
CA LYS A 167 0.34 -10.69 23.17
C LYS A 167 -0.42 -10.94 21.86
N THR A 168 0.03 -10.35 20.76
CA THR A 168 -0.56 -10.49 19.44
C THR A 168 0.27 -11.40 18.55
N GLY A 169 -0.30 -11.84 17.43
CA GLY A 169 0.48 -12.55 16.41
C GLY A 169 1.48 -11.61 15.73
N GLN A 170 2.77 -11.96 15.76
CA GLN A 170 3.83 -11.21 15.09
C GLN A 170 4.27 -11.83 13.75
N ALA A 171 3.68 -12.93 13.34
CA ALA A 171 3.90 -13.57 12.05
C ALA A 171 2.56 -13.95 11.42
N LEU A 172 2.40 -13.63 10.15
CA LEU A 172 1.19 -13.93 9.41
C LEU A 172 1.54 -14.35 7.98
N GLU A 173 0.84 -15.36 7.49
CA GLU A 173 0.89 -15.79 6.09
C GLU A 173 -0.49 -15.69 5.48
N VAL A 174 -0.60 -15.05 4.32
CA VAL A 174 -1.84 -14.78 3.61
C VAL A 174 -1.70 -15.20 2.16
N ASP A 175 -2.61 -16.04 1.68
CA ASP A 175 -2.79 -16.34 0.26
C ASP A 175 -4.07 -15.66 -0.23
N PHE A 176 -3.92 -14.69 -1.13
CA PHE A 176 -5.05 -13.92 -1.65
C PHE A 176 -5.98 -14.70 -2.58
N ALA A 177 -5.62 -15.94 -2.92
CA ALA A 177 -6.59 -16.86 -3.55
C ALA A 177 -7.76 -17.24 -2.62
N HIS A 178 -7.57 -17.11 -1.30
CA HIS A 178 -8.51 -17.53 -0.25
C HIS A 178 -8.82 -16.44 0.79
N THR A 179 -8.10 -15.33 0.77
CA THR A 179 -8.20 -14.25 1.77
C THR A 179 -8.76 -12.99 1.11
N SER A 180 -9.72 -12.35 1.76
CA SER A 180 -10.26 -11.07 1.32
C SER A 180 -9.38 -9.93 1.83
N TYR A 181 -8.75 -9.19 0.92
CA TYR A 181 -8.00 -7.99 1.29
C TYR A 181 -8.87 -6.99 2.08
N VAL A 182 -10.08 -6.72 1.60
CA VAL A 182 -11.00 -5.73 2.20
C VAL A 182 -11.39 -6.11 3.63
N ARG A 183 -11.74 -7.39 3.85
CA ARG A 183 -12.19 -7.86 5.17
C ARG A 183 -11.03 -8.10 6.13
N ASP A 184 -9.95 -8.68 5.63
CA ASP A 184 -8.95 -9.30 6.50
C ASP A 184 -7.70 -8.44 6.70
N ILE A 185 -7.43 -7.43 5.80
CA ILE A 185 -6.22 -6.61 5.83
C ILE A 185 -6.50 -5.10 5.86
N ALA A 186 -7.40 -4.61 5.00
CA ALA A 186 -7.54 -3.19 4.69
C ALA A 186 -7.80 -2.28 5.90
N ARG A 187 -8.36 -2.79 7.00
CA ARG A 187 -8.72 -2.03 8.20
C ARG A 187 -7.61 -1.95 9.25
N ALA A 188 -6.47 -2.59 9.03
CA ALA A 188 -5.35 -2.56 9.97
C ALA A 188 -4.74 -1.16 10.03
N ARG A 189 -4.71 -0.56 11.23
CA ARG A 189 -4.22 0.80 11.46
C ARG A 189 -2.72 0.83 11.64
N THR A 190 -2.12 1.96 11.25
CA THR A 190 -0.75 2.31 11.62
C THR A 190 -0.62 2.44 13.13
N PHE A 191 0.60 2.33 13.64
CA PHE A 191 0.86 2.36 15.07
C PHE A 191 2.20 3.04 15.37
N GLY A 192 2.33 3.52 16.60
CA GLY A 192 3.57 4.11 17.08
C GLY A 192 3.59 4.28 18.59
N TYR A 193 4.78 4.53 19.11
CA TYR A 193 4.99 4.79 20.53
C TYR A 193 4.69 6.25 20.87
N ALA A 194 3.93 6.50 21.92
CA ALA A 194 3.55 7.85 22.34
C ALA A 194 4.78 8.76 22.57
N HIS A 195 5.83 8.23 23.20
CA HIS A 195 7.07 8.98 23.43
C HIS A 195 7.83 9.31 22.13
N GLU A 196 7.77 8.44 21.10
CA GLU A 196 8.37 8.72 19.78
C GLU A 196 7.59 9.81 19.04
N VAL A 197 6.26 9.84 19.18
CA VAL A 197 5.42 10.89 18.57
C VAL A 197 5.79 12.29 19.10
N GLU A 198 6.06 12.44 20.39
CA GLU A 198 6.52 13.72 20.96
C GLU A 198 7.86 14.15 20.34
N MET A 199 8.83 13.23 20.28
CA MET A 199 10.13 13.47 19.66
C MET A 199 10.01 13.82 18.17
N LEU A 200 9.15 13.10 17.43
CA LEU A 200 8.90 13.38 16.02
C LEU A 200 8.25 14.74 15.80
N ARG A 201 7.37 15.20 16.72
CA ARG A 201 6.75 16.53 16.66
C ARG A 201 7.78 17.65 16.82
N GLU A 202 8.78 17.49 17.67
CA GLU A 202 9.90 18.44 17.79
C GLU A 202 10.69 18.54 16.48
N LEU A 203 10.81 17.44 15.74
CA LEU A 203 11.42 17.38 14.41
C LEU A 203 10.49 17.84 13.29
N GLY A 204 9.27 18.28 13.61
CA GLY A 204 8.28 18.71 12.62
C GLY A 204 7.52 17.59 11.92
N LEU A 205 7.60 16.36 12.43
CA LEU A 205 6.91 15.17 11.94
C LEU A 205 5.77 14.78 12.88
N ALA A 206 4.95 13.80 12.48
CA ALA A 206 3.82 13.27 13.26
C ALA A 206 2.86 14.35 13.83
N ARG A 207 2.78 15.52 13.17
CA ARG A 207 1.96 16.67 13.62
C ARG A 207 0.46 16.40 13.51
N GLY A 208 0.04 15.52 12.60
CA GLY A 208 -1.34 15.10 12.41
C GLY A 208 -1.68 13.76 13.09
N ALA A 209 -0.71 13.14 13.78
CA ALA A 209 -0.94 11.87 14.45
C ALA A 209 -1.86 12.03 15.67
N SER A 210 -2.85 11.16 15.79
CA SER A 210 -3.79 11.09 16.90
C SER A 210 -4.25 9.64 17.13
N MET A 211 -4.96 9.39 18.23
CA MET A 211 -5.58 8.08 18.48
C MET A 211 -6.73 7.75 17.52
N ASP A 212 -7.24 8.73 16.75
CA ASP A 212 -8.25 8.50 15.73
C ASP A 212 -7.65 7.90 14.45
N ASN A 213 -6.34 8.06 14.23
CA ASN A 213 -5.65 7.64 13.00
C ASN A 213 -4.40 6.79 13.23
N ALA A 214 -4.12 6.37 14.46
CA ALA A 214 -3.04 5.46 14.79
C ALA A 214 -3.33 4.69 16.08
N ILE A 215 -2.78 3.49 16.21
CA ILE A 215 -2.70 2.79 17.48
C ILE A 215 -1.53 3.39 18.26
N ALA A 216 -1.82 4.02 19.38
CA ALA A 216 -0.83 4.61 20.27
C ALA A 216 -0.43 3.61 21.37
N LEU A 217 0.87 3.41 21.56
CA LEU A 217 1.44 2.55 22.58
C LEU A 217 2.17 3.40 23.64
N ASP A 218 1.90 3.16 24.93
CA ASP A 218 2.83 3.58 25.99
C ASP A 218 3.91 2.50 26.19
N GLU A 219 4.55 2.43 27.33
CA GLU A 219 5.58 1.41 27.62
C GLU A 219 5.00 0.01 27.84
N TYR A 220 3.69 -0.13 28.10
CA TYR A 220 3.10 -1.40 28.55
C TYR A 220 1.84 -1.80 27.78
N ARG A 221 1.09 -0.85 27.23
CA ARG A 221 -0.27 -1.09 26.71
C ARG A 221 -0.62 -0.21 25.52
N ILE A 222 -1.74 -0.57 24.89
CA ILE A 222 -2.44 0.23 23.89
C ILE A 222 -3.23 1.33 24.62
N LEU A 223 -3.13 2.57 24.14
CA LEU A 223 -3.80 3.73 24.72
C LEU A 223 -5.20 3.97 24.13
N ASN A 224 -5.48 3.45 22.94
CA ASN A 224 -6.77 3.58 22.28
C ASN A 224 -7.84 2.85 23.07
N ASN A 225 -8.93 3.55 23.42
CA ASN A 225 -10.03 3.00 24.23
C ASN A 225 -10.80 1.89 23.50
N ASP A 226 -10.85 1.93 22.17
CA ASP A 226 -11.52 0.93 21.30
C ASP A 226 -10.66 -0.33 21.07
N GLY A 227 -9.41 -0.36 21.57
CA GLY A 227 -8.50 -1.49 21.42
C GLY A 227 -8.07 -1.73 19.96
N LEU A 228 -7.87 -3.00 19.63
CA LEU A 228 -7.48 -3.45 18.29
C LEU A 228 -8.70 -3.83 17.44
N ARG A 229 -8.60 -3.61 16.13
CA ARG A 229 -9.59 -4.06 15.12
C ARG A 229 -9.43 -5.53 14.75
N TYR A 230 -8.21 -6.06 14.93
CA TYR A 230 -7.83 -7.46 14.70
C TYR A 230 -6.89 -7.91 15.82
N ASP A 231 -6.95 -9.16 16.22
CA ASP A 231 -6.04 -9.72 17.24
C ASP A 231 -4.56 -9.64 16.84
N ASP A 232 -4.30 -9.55 15.52
CA ASP A 232 -2.99 -9.48 14.89
C ASP A 232 -2.81 -8.18 14.06
N GLU A 233 -3.42 -7.06 14.52
CA GLU A 233 -3.49 -5.80 13.75
C GLU A 233 -2.12 -5.24 13.39
N PHE A 234 -1.12 -5.37 14.25
CA PHE A 234 0.23 -4.84 14.01
C PHE A 234 0.90 -5.50 12.79
N VAL A 235 0.90 -6.83 12.71
CA VAL A 235 1.49 -7.52 11.56
C VAL A 235 0.65 -7.35 10.31
N LYS A 236 -0.67 -7.26 10.43
CA LYS A 236 -1.58 -6.95 9.31
C LYS A 236 -1.32 -5.57 8.73
N HIS A 237 -1.04 -4.57 9.59
CA HIS A 237 -0.69 -3.25 9.09
C HIS A 237 0.63 -3.28 8.31
N LYS A 238 1.66 -3.98 8.80
CA LYS A 238 2.91 -4.15 8.06
C LYS A 238 2.73 -4.91 6.73
N MET A 239 1.77 -5.83 6.66
CA MET A 239 1.37 -6.43 5.38
C MET A 239 0.66 -5.45 4.46
N LEU A 240 -0.24 -4.62 4.99
CA LEU A 240 -0.91 -3.55 4.25
C LEU A 240 0.11 -2.60 3.62
N ASP A 241 1.10 -2.14 4.39
CA ASP A 241 2.20 -1.31 3.91
C ASP A 241 2.96 -2.01 2.77
N ALA A 242 3.36 -3.27 3.00
CA ALA A 242 4.12 -4.04 2.00
C ALA A 242 3.34 -4.23 0.69
N ILE A 243 2.02 -4.46 0.75
CA ILE A 243 1.16 -4.56 -0.44
C ILE A 243 1.21 -3.26 -1.24
N GLY A 244 1.11 -2.11 -0.57
CA GLY A 244 1.19 -0.80 -1.21
C GLY A 244 2.57 -0.49 -1.77
N ASP A 245 3.62 -0.76 -0.99
CA ASP A 245 5.02 -0.57 -1.40
C ASP A 245 5.38 -1.42 -2.63
N LEU A 246 4.91 -2.67 -2.67
CA LEU A 246 5.17 -3.57 -3.79
C LEU A 246 4.37 -3.16 -5.04
N TYR A 247 3.21 -2.52 -4.89
CA TYR A 247 2.37 -2.15 -6.03
C TYR A 247 2.95 -1.01 -6.88
N VAL A 248 3.95 -0.25 -6.37
CA VAL A 248 4.67 0.76 -7.16
C VAL A 248 5.52 0.19 -8.28
N VAL A 249 5.64 -1.14 -8.38
CA VAL A 249 6.26 -1.79 -9.53
C VAL A 249 5.45 -1.61 -10.83
N GLY A 250 4.19 -1.17 -10.71
CA GLY A 250 3.32 -0.78 -11.81
C GLY A 250 2.30 -1.84 -12.26
N HIS A 251 2.50 -3.09 -11.89
CA HIS A 251 1.57 -4.19 -12.18
C HIS A 251 1.47 -5.15 -10.99
N PRO A 252 0.35 -5.87 -10.81
CA PRO A 252 0.25 -6.90 -9.80
C PRO A 252 1.36 -7.97 -9.96
N LEU A 253 1.92 -8.40 -8.84
CA LEU A 253 2.91 -9.47 -8.81
C LEU A 253 2.23 -10.85 -8.81
N LEU A 254 2.79 -11.78 -9.58
CA LEU A 254 2.58 -13.22 -9.41
C LEU A 254 3.83 -13.76 -8.71
N ALA A 255 3.77 -13.83 -7.39
CA ALA A 255 4.90 -14.17 -6.54
C ALA A 255 4.45 -14.54 -5.12
N SER A 256 5.31 -15.25 -4.41
CA SER A 256 5.28 -15.35 -2.94
C SER A 256 6.28 -14.37 -2.36
N TYR A 257 5.79 -13.38 -1.61
CA TYR A 257 6.62 -12.44 -0.88
C TYR A 257 6.83 -12.94 0.56
N THR A 258 8.07 -13.01 1.00
CA THR A 258 8.43 -13.35 2.38
C THR A 258 9.32 -12.27 2.96
N ALA A 259 8.98 -11.78 4.15
CA ALA A 259 9.76 -10.72 4.81
C ALA A 259 9.88 -10.93 6.33
N TYR A 260 11.04 -10.56 6.84
CA TYR A 260 11.33 -10.45 8.26
C TYR A 260 11.82 -9.04 8.57
N LYS A 261 11.10 -8.33 9.45
CA LYS A 261 11.41 -6.96 9.90
C LYS A 261 11.56 -5.95 8.74
N SER A 262 10.92 -6.22 7.60
CA SER A 262 10.97 -5.32 6.45
C SER A 262 10.19 -4.02 6.69
N GLY A 263 10.50 -3.03 5.91
CA GLY A 263 9.83 -1.74 5.83
C GLY A 263 9.97 -1.15 4.43
N HIS A 264 9.49 0.10 4.24
CA HIS A 264 9.42 0.76 2.93
C HIS A 264 10.74 0.72 2.15
N GLY A 265 11.86 0.99 2.85
CA GLY A 265 13.19 0.97 2.21
C GLY A 265 13.57 -0.40 1.64
N LEU A 266 13.38 -1.45 2.42
CA LEU A 266 13.74 -2.81 1.99
C LEU A 266 12.77 -3.33 0.93
N ASN A 267 11.48 -3.01 1.03
CA ASN A 267 10.48 -3.33 0.01
C ASN A 267 10.83 -2.69 -1.34
N ASN A 268 11.20 -1.40 -1.34
CA ASN A 268 11.62 -0.71 -2.57
C ASN A 268 12.96 -1.24 -3.11
N ALA A 269 13.92 -1.55 -2.24
CA ALA A 269 15.20 -2.15 -2.63
C ALA A 269 14.99 -3.50 -3.33
N LEU A 270 14.07 -4.33 -2.82
CA LEU A 270 13.71 -5.61 -3.43
C LEU A 270 13.11 -5.43 -4.84
N LEU A 271 12.22 -4.46 -5.03
CA LEU A 271 11.67 -4.16 -6.36
C LEU A 271 12.75 -3.65 -7.32
N ARG A 272 13.66 -2.78 -6.86
CA ARG A 272 14.80 -2.32 -7.66
C ARG A 272 15.70 -3.47 -8.06
N GLU A 273 15.94 -4.42 -7.16
CA GLU A 273 16.72 -5.61 -7.43
C GLU A 273 16.01 -6.52 -8.45
N LEU A 274 14.70 -6.76 -8.29
CA LEU A 274 13.92 -7.50 -9.27
C LEU A 274 14.06 -6.91 -10.68
N LEU A 275 13.89 -5.58 -10.80
CA LEU A 275 13.92 -4.90 -12.11
C LEU A 275 15.30 -4.85 -12.75
N LYS A 276 16.40 -5.05 -11.98
CA LYS A 276 17.76 -5.21 -12.55
C LYS A 276 17.97 -6.57 -13.19
N HIS A 277 17.23 -7.58 -12.78
CA HIS A 277 17.33 -8.96 -13.24
C HIS A 277 16.22 -9.29 -14.22
N GLU A 278 16.34 -8.82 -15.47
CA GLU A 278 15.33 -9.02 -16.53
C GLU A 278 14.98 -10.50 -16.78
N ASP A 279 15.87 -11.43 -16.41
CA ASP A 279 15.67 -12.88 -16.49
C ASP A 279 14.94 -13.48 -15.26
N ALA A 280 14.66 -12.66 -14.23
CA ALA A 280 13.97 -13.08 -13.02
C ALA A 280 12.46 -12.81 -13.06
N TYR A 281 11.95 -12.18 -14.09
CA TYR A 281 10.50 -11.95 -14.24
C TYR A 281 10.10 -11.88 -15.72
N GLU A 282 8.80 -12.00 -15.96
CA GLU A 282 8.17 -11.78 -17.27
C GLU A 282 6.86 -11.01 -17.12
N ILE A 283 6.49 -10.23 -18.12
CA ILE A 283 5.18 -9.58 -18.19
C ILE A 283 4.22 -10.54 -18.88
N VAL A 284 3.13 -10.89 -18.18
CA VAL A 284 2.12 -11.82 -18.70
C VAL A 284 0.72 -11.21 -18.66
N THR A 285 -0.15 -11.70 -19.56
CA THR A 285 -1.59 -11.40 -19.63
C THR A 285 -2.37 -12.70 -19.70
N PHE A 286 -3.66 -12.66 -19.37
CA PHE A 286 -4.53 -13.84 -19.43
C PHE A 286 -5.73 -13.57 -20.34
N GLU A 287 -5.69 -14.15 -21.56
CA GLU A 287 -6.80 -14.11 -22.51
C GLU A 287 -8.01 -14.92 -22.00
N ASP A 288 -7.73 -16.07 -21.39
CA ASP A 288 -8.73 -16.88 -20.72
C ASP A 288 -8.71 -16.60 -19.23
N THR A 289 -9.79 -16.02 -18.71
CA THR A 289 -9.92 -15.69 -17.28
C THR A 289 -9.90 -16.90 -16.36
N GLN A 290 -10.25 -18.10 -16.87
CA GLN A 290 -10.18 -19.34 -16.10
C GLN A 290 -8.73 -19.80 -15.87
N LYS A 291 -7.80 -19.36 -16.70
CA LYS A 291 -6.37 -19.62 -16.55
C LYS A 291 -5.64 -18.57 -15.69
N ALA A 292 -6.32 -17.50 -15.31
CA ALA A 292 -5.77 -16.52 -14.39
C ALA A 292 -5.71 -17.11 -12.97
N PRO A 293 -4.69 -16.75 -12.17
CA PRO A 293 -4.65 -17.19 -10.78
C PRO A 293 -5.84 -16.64 -9.99
N ARG A 294 -6.32 -17.44 -9.05
CA ARG A 294 -7.40 -17.01 -8.13
C ARG A 294 -6.94 -15.81 -7.31
N GLY A 295 -7.89 -15.00 -6.87
CA GLY A 295 -7.62 -13.77 -6.10
C GLY A 295 -7.49 -12.50 -6.95
N PHE A 296 -7.31 -12.64 -8.28
CA PHE A 296 -7.29 -11.50 -9.20
C PHE A 296 -8.57 -11.37 -10.05
N ALA A 297 -9.48 -12.34 -9.98
CA ALA A 297 -10.84 -12.20 -10.46
C ALA A 297 -11.66 -11.52 -9.35
N PHE A 298 -11.56 -10.20 -9.26
CA PHE A 298 -12.30 -9.42 -8.27
C PHE A 298 -13.80 -9.47 -8.59
N ASP A 299 -14.56 -10.15 -7.76
CA ASP A 299 -16.03 -10.09 -7.83
C ASP A 299 -16.47 -8.74 -7.29
N THR A 300 -17.00 -7.89 -8.16
CA THR A 300 -17.48 -6.56 -7.83
C THR A 300 -18.77 -6.58 -6.99
N GLN A 301 -19.35 -7.75 -6.74
CA GLN A 301 -20.63 -7.91 -6.04
C GLN A 301 -20.52 -8.23 -4.55
N THR A 302 -19.35 -8.61 -4.02
CA THR A 302 -19.21 -9.05 -2.61
C THR A 302 -18.73 -7.96 -1.65
N ALA A 303 -18.82 -6.69 -2.00
CA ALA A 303 -18.24 -5.59 -1.22
C ALA A 303 -19.05 -5.18 0.04
N PHE A 304 -20.26 -5.68 0.25
CA PHE A 304 -21.15 -5.28 1.36
C PHE A 304 -21.94 -6.44 1.98
N ALA A 305 -21.33 -7.61 2.15
CA ALA A 305 -21.92 -8.69 2.93
C ALA A 305 -21.11 -8.92 4.21
#